data_406a7176ec2634ab3d90776ce409d6c4
#
_entry.id   406a7176ec2634ab3d90776ce409d6c4
#
_cell.length_a   1.000
_cell.length_b   1.000
_cell.length_c   1.000
_cell.angle_alpha   90.00
_cell.angle_beta   90.00
_cell.angle_gamma   90.00
#
_symmetry.space_group_name_H-M   'P 1'
#
loop_
_entity.id
_entity.type
_entity.pdbx_description
1 polymer ?
#
loop_
_entity_poly.entity_id
_entity_poly.type
_entity_poly.pdbx_seq_one_letter_code
_entity_poly.pdbx_strand_id
1 'polypeptide(L)'
;MPAYQLQIKQVVDYPRCRIYRQFVHRLMADRSIRTSGGSGLFYFTVLCSYANFRTSYRRIDGISYTIYPGEWVCTLKEVSQWFRTRFQCQALTVLEQLQKQHFITFQTLDRGNVIRYKICDWARHNTVLEYNAPCQKDTGFFFLPVSVVTDLISTSRCSEMDIILDLWVSAVYNDNQVQGSDLGPVVYFRNGTGNPLVAYTELAVRWGLSRATVGRVLKKLAALDYISLMSFPGRHGSVVYLKNYLSTMFEISDVMVDKEEVAMTLNIHLELPDESGSSQNTPSIEHEAIVSNELNSVSKSHIEIIIQKMAQILMAQGISCFGCPLSRYKLYPLSGDCREDLLPRAREQSTLCFGLSILCGNR
;
A
#
# COMPACT_ATOMS: atom_id res chain seq x y z
N MET A 1 -8.65 39.69 33.47
CA MET A 1 -7.69 38.59 33.27
C MET A 1 -7.50 38.42 31.79
N PRO A 2 -6.28 38.38 31.25
CA PRO A 2 -6.09 38.09 29.83
C PRO A 2 -6.58 36.68 29.53
N ALA A 3 -7.51 36.58 28.62
CA ALA A 3 -7.96 35.26 28.11
C ALA A 3 -6.84 34.65 27.26
N TYR A 4 -6.19 33.63 27.77
CA TYR A 4 -5.24 32.85 26.99
C TYR A 4 -6.03 31.96 26.02
N GLN A 5 -6.10 32.35 24.77
CA GLN A 5 -6.64 31.52 23.73
C GLN A 5 -5.53 30.60 23.23
N LEU A 6 -5.49 29.37 23.75
CA LEU A 6 -4.63 28.33 23.24
C LEU A 6 -5.25 27.80 21.93
N GLN A 7 -4.65 28.17 20.80
CA GLN A 7 -4.94 27.49 19.55
C GLN A 7 -4.30 26.09 19.58
N ILE A 8 -5.09 25.11 19.98
CA ILE A 8 -4.63 23.73 20.18
C ILE A 8 -4.60 22.93 18.85
N LYS A 9 -5.27 23.41 17.80
CA LYS A 9 -5.34 22.71 16.52
C LYS A 9 -5.08 23.65 15.36
N GLN A 10 -4.00 23.40 14.63
CA GLN A 10 -3.91 23.86 13.26
C GLN A 10 -4.73 22.91 12.40
N VAL A 11 -5.86 23.38 11.89
CA VAL A 11 -6.64 22.61 10.91
C VAL A 11 -5.85 22.58 9.61
N VAL A 12 -5.42 21.39 9.22
CA VAL A 12 -4.74 21.17 7.94
C VAL A 12 -5.82 20.70 6.97
N ASP A 13 -6.16 21.53 6.01
CA ASP A 13 -7.24 21.35 5.03
C ASP A 13 -6.75 20.81 3.67
N TYR A 14 -5.51 20.33 3.60
CA TYR A 14 -4.95 19.75 2.38
C TYR A 14 -4.48 18.31 2.61
N PRO A 15 -4.55 17.46 1.58
CA PRO A 15 -4.13 16.07 1.68
C PRO A 15 -2.62 15.96 1.87
N ARG A 16 -2.22 15.23 2.91
CA ARG A 16 -0.82 14.92 3.23
C ARG A 16 -0.68 13.47 3.68
N CYS A 17 0.45 12.85 3.36
CA CYS A 17 0.78 11.51 3.78
C CYS A 17 1.86 11.54 4.87
N ARG A 18 1.73 10.64 5.84
CA ARG A 18 2.76 10.38 6.84
C ARG A 18 3.81 9.44 6.24
N ILE A 19 5.07 9.86 6.23
CA ILE A 19 6.19 9.06 5.75
C ILE A 19 7.15 8.79 6.90
N TYR A 20 7.37 7.52 7.22
CA TYR A 20 8.31 7.11 8.26
C TYR A 20 9.74 7.20 7.73
N ARG A 21 10.64 7.78 8.53
CA ARG A 21 12.08 7.87 8.23
C ARG A 21 12.67 6.49 7.95
N GLN A 22 12.30 5.51 8.75
CA GLN A 22 12.76 4.13 8.60
C GLN A 22 12.38 3.52 7.25
N PHE A 23 11.19 3.82 6.73
CA PHE A 23 10.77 3.40 5.40
C PHE A 23 11.68 4.00 4.31
N VAL A 24 11.96 5.32 4.40
CA VAL A 24 12.88 5.99 3.46
C VAL A 24 14.28 5.40 3.53
N HIS A 25 14.79 5.14 4.74
CA HIS A 25 16.11 4.54 4.94
C HIS A 25 16.19 3.11 4.39
N ARG A 26 15.12 2.30 4.51
CA ARG A 26 15.03 0.98 3.87
C ARG A 26 15.08 1.09 2.35
N LEU A 27 14.32 2.02 1.76
CA LEU A 27 14.38 2.28 0.32
C LEU A 27 15.78 2.71 -0.12
N MET A 28 16.45 3.58 0.64
CA MET A 28 17.83 4.00 0.37
C MET A 28 18.80 2.82 0.41
N ALA A 29 18.59 1.84 1.27
CA ALA A 29 19.44 0.66 1.42
C ALA A 29 19.17 -0.39 0.34
N ASP A 30 17.94 -0.50 -0.17
CA ASP A 30 17.56 -1.52 -1.14
C ASP A 30 18.15 -1.25 -2.53
N ARG A 31 19.19 -2.00 -2.87
CA ARG A 31 19.92 -1.89 -4.15
C ARG A 31 19.19 -2.54 -5.34
N SER A 32 18.14 -3.31 -5.10
CA SER A 32 17.33 -3.93 -6.16
C SER A 32 16.49 -2.89 -6.91
N ILE A 33 16.19 -1.74 -6.28
CA ILE A 33 15.37 -0.65 -6.81
C ILE A 33 16.25 0.45 -7.39
N ARG A 34 15.90 0.92 -8.58
CA ARG A 34 16.71 1.90 -9.32
C ARG A 34 16.29 3.34 -8.98
N THR A 35 17.30 4.22 -8.88
CA THR A 35 17.13 5.67 -8.74
C THR A 35 17.31 6.42 -10.06
N SER A 36 17.66 5.70 -11.15
CA SER A 36 17.83 6.31 -12.46
C SER A 36 16.49 6.70 -13.07
N GLY A 37 16.33 7.94 -13.44
CA GLY A 37 15.09 8.45 -14.05
C GLY A 37 15.02 9.97 -14.05
N GLY A 38 15.41 10.61 -12.98
CA GLY A 38 15.54 12.07 -12.92
C GLY A 38 14.43 12.81 -12.21
N SER A 39 13.40 12.12 -11.66
CA SER A 39 12.45 12.82 -10.82
C SER A 39 13.07 13.19 -9.47
N GLY A 40 12.65 14.34 -8.95
CA GLY A 40 13.14 14.85 -7.67
C GLY A 40 12.46 14.26 -6.44
N LEU A 41 11.42 13.44 -6.60
CA LEU A 41 10.60 12.99 -5.48
C LEU A 41 11.40 12.18 -4.46
N PHE A 42 12.15 11.18 -4.92
CA PHE A 42 13.00 10.38 -4.04
C PHE A 42 14.04 11.25 -3.33
N TYR A 43 14.74 12.09 -4.06
CA TYR A 43 15.78 12.95 -3.50
C TYR A 43 15.22 13.93 -2.48
N PHE A 44 14.10 14.55 -2.78
CA PHE A 44 13.41 15.44 -1.86
C PHE A 44 12.94 14.70 -0.59
N THR A 45 12.36 13.52 -0.74
CA THR A 45 11.90 12.69 0.38
C THR A 45 13.07 12.28 1.28
N VAL A 46 14.22 11.95 0.70
CA VAL A 46 15.45 11.67 1.45
C VAL A 46 15.88 12.88 2.25
N LEU A 47 15.92 14.08 1.67
CA LEU A 47 16.26 15.30 2.41
C LEU A 47 15.28 15.58 3.56
N CYS A 48 13.97 15.36 3.33
CA CYS A 48 12.96 15.48 4.38
C CYS A 48 13.19 14.48 5.52
N SER A 49 13.66 13.27 5.22
CA SER A 49 13.90 12.23 6.24
C SER A 49 15.02 12.59 7.22
N TYR A 50 15.95 13.46 6.84
CA TYR A 50 17.02 13.96 7.70
C TYR A 50 16.70 15.32 8.34
N ALA A 51 15.75 16.08 7.80
CA ALA A 51 15.41 17.40 8.31
C ALA A 51 14.97 17.37 9.78
N ASN A 52 15.42 18.34 10.56
CA ASN A 52 15.14 18.40 11.98
C ASN A 52 13.74 18.92 12.29
N PHE A 53 13.14 18.42 13.37
CA PHE A 53 11.92 18.98 13.96
C PHE A 53 12.21 19.99 15.06
N ARG A 54 13.38 19.91 15.70
CA ARG A 54 13.80 20.76 16.82
C ARG A 54 15.21 21.26 16.58
N THR A 55 15.57 22.37 17.20
CA THR A 55 16.94 22.85 17.18
C THR A 55 17.88 21.79 17.78
N SER A 56 18.94 21.48 17.07
CA SER A 56 19.98 20.55 17.50
C SER A 56 21.38 21.01 17.05
N TYR A 57 22.37 20.23 17.38
CA TYR A 57 23.77 20.50 17.01
C TYR A 57 24.36 19.28 16.31
N ARG A 58 25.12 19.53 15.27
CA ARG A 58 25.90 18.49 14.59
C ARG A 58 27.36 18.95 14.46
N ARG A 59 28.27 18.05 14.77
CA ARG A 59 29.69 18.28 14.60
C ARG A 59 30.21 17.60 13.34
N ILE A 60 30.88 18.34 12.46
CA ILE A 60 31.51 17.84 11.23
C ILE A 60 32.94 18.39 11.23
N ASP A 61 33.94 17.54 11.10
CA ASP A 61 35.36 17.90 11.05
C ASP A 61 35.80 18.90 12.13
N GLY A 62 35.29 18.65 13.36
CA GLY A 62 35.64 19.50 14.52
C GLY A 62 34.76 20.75 14.66
N ILE A 63 34.03 21.17 13.67
CA ILE A 63 33.17 22.37 13.67
C ILE A 63 31.78 21.99 14.10
N SER A 64 31.19 22.71 15.06
CA SER A 64 29.82 22.52 15.53
C SER A 64 28.87 23.44 14.79
N TYR A 65 27.86 22.86 14.17
CA TYR A 65 26.81 23.54 13.42
C TYR A 65 25.49 23.47 14.19
N THR A 66 24.86 24.64 14.42
CA THR A 66 23.47 24.68 14.90
C THR A 66 22.53 24.41 13.74
N ILE A 67 21.57 23.50 13.93
CA ILE A 67 20.59 23.07 12.94
C ILE A 67 19.20 23.43 13.47
N TYR A 68 18.46 24.23 12.72
CA TYR A 68 17.11 24.65 13.05
C TYR A 68 16.04 23.69 12.46
N PRO A 69 14.77 23.81 12.88
CA PRO A 69 13.69 23.01 12.30
C PRO A 69 13.61 23.17 10.78
N GLY A 70 13.48 22.03 10.08
CA GLY A 70 13.49 21.96 8.61
C GLY A 70 14.87 22.02 7.98
N GLU A 71 15.93 22.18 8.77
CA GLU A 71 17.31 22.22 8.28
C GLU A 71 18.04 20.90 8.53
N TRP A 72 19.10 20.71 7.76
CA TRP A 72 20.13 19.72 8.04
C TRP A 72 21.49 20.18 7.51
N VAL A 73 22.55 19.71 8.16
CA VAL A 73 23.94 19.95 7.75
C VAL A 73 24.60 18.60 7.52
N CYS A 74 25.21 18.42 6.37
CA CYS A 74 25.86 17.15 5.98
C CYS A 74 27.04 17.43 5.05
N THR A 75 27.85 16.41 4.83
CA THR A 75 28.89 16.47 3.80
C THR A 75 28.29 16.19 2.41
N LEU A 76 28.91 16.76 1.37
CA LEU A 76 28.53 16.47 -0.01
C LEU A 76 28.67 14.98 -0.35
N LYS A 77 29.62 14.28 0.29
CA LYS A 77 29.79 12.83 0.18
C LYS A 77 28.57 12.07 0.71
N GLU A 78 28.02 12.47 1.87
CA GLU A 78 26.79 11.86 2.42
C GLU A 78 25.61 12.05 1.48
N VAL A 79 25.41 13.27 0.96
CA VAL A 79 24.34 13.54 -0.01
C VAL A 79 24.47 12.65 -1.25
N SER A 80 25.68 12.52 -1.80
CA SER A 80 25.96 11.66 -2.94
C SER A 80 25.63 10.19 -2.64
N GLN A 81 25.92 9.69 -1.44
CA GLN A 81 25.60 8.35 -0.99
C GLN A 81 24.08 8.14 -0.86
N TRP A 82 23.37 9.09 -0.27
CA TRP A 82 21.91 9.04 -0.11
C TRP A 82 21.17 9.02 -1.43
N PHE A 83 21.63 9.88 -2.37
CA PHE A 83 21.06 9.97 -3.71
C PHE A 83 21.52 8.84 -4.64
N ARG A 84 22.48 8.02 -4.18
CA ARG A 84 23.11 6.97 -5.00
C ARG A 84 23.70 7.49 -6.30
N THR A 85 24.18 8.71 -6.28
CA THR A 85 24.88 9.30 -7.42
C THR A 85 26.32 8.78 -7.48
N ARG A 86 26.80 8.58 -8.70
CA ARG A 86 28.18 8.11 -8.93
C ARG A 86 29.20 9.19 -8.56
N PHE A 87 28.86 10.44 -8.83
CA PHE A 87 29.72 11.59 -8.62
C PHE A 87 29.05 12.65 -7.77
N GLN A 88 29.82 13.33 -6.94
CA GLN A 88 29.32 14.41 -6.06
C GLN A 88 28.72 15.59 -6.83
N CYS A 89 29.27 15.91 -8.02
CA CYS A 89 28.70 16.97 -8.87
C CYS A 89 27.24 16.66 -9.28
N GLN A 90 26.89 15.39 -9.49
CA GLN A 90 25.50 15.01 -9.78
C GLN A 90 24.57 15.30 -8.57
N ALA A 91 25.05 15.08 -7.36
CA ALA A 91 24.29 15.41 -6.17
C ALA A 91 24.06 16.92 -6.05
N LEU A 92 25.08 17.75 -6.36
CA LEU A 92 24.91 19.20 -6.43
C LEU A 92 23.90 19.63 -7.48
N THR A 93 23.96 19.07 -8.69
CA THR A 93 22.97 19.36 -9.75
C THR A 93 21.54 19.06 -9.28
N VAL A 94 21.33 17.96 -8.55
CA VAL A 94 20.02 17.64 -7.97
C VAL A 94 19.58 18.69 -6.95
N LEU A 95 20.48 19.11 -6.04
CA LEU A 95 20.17 20.16 -5.06
C LEU A 95 19.84 21.48 -5.75
N GLU A 96 20.60 21.87 -6.78
CA GLU A 96 20.34 23.07 -7.59
C GLU A 96 18.96 23.00 -8.29
N GLN A 97 18.59 21.84 -8.83
CA GLN A 97 17.26 21.64 -9.42
C GLN A 97 16.15 21.79 -8.40
N LEU A 98 16.27 21.16 -7.23
CA LEU A 98 15.29 21.27 -6.16
C LEU A 98 15.18 22.70 -5.62
N GLN A 99 16.30 23.42 -5.54
CA GLN A 99 16.32 24.84 -5.16
C GLN A 99 15.66 25.72 -6.23
N LYS A 100 15.94 25.49 -7.52
CA LYS A 100 15.29 26.20 -8.63
C LYS A 100 13.77 26.02 -8.64
N GLN A 101 13.30 24.87 -8.19
CA GLN A 101 11.88 24.53 -8.05
C GLN A 101 11.28 25.00 -6.72
N HIS A 102 12.04 25.69 -5.88
CA HIS A 102 11.62 26.21 -4.57
C HIS A 102 11.22 25.16 -3.53
N PHE A 103 11.67 23.90 -3.67
CA PHE A 103 11.45 22.88 -2.65
C PHE A 103 12.42 22.97 -1.48
N ILE A 104 13.63 23.41 -1.76
CA ILE A 104 14.68 23.61 -0.75
C ILE A 104 15.43 24.92 -0.98
N THR A 105 16.14 25.37 0.05
CA THR A 105 17.27 26.29 -0.08
C THR A 105 18.50 25.57 0.41
N PHE A 106 19.65 25.77 -0.24
CA PHE A 106 20.91 25.22 0.27
C PHE A 106 22.08 26.19 0.06
N GLN A 107 23.09 26.00 0.85
CA GLN A 107 24.37 26.69 0.74
C GLN A 107 25.51 25.71 0.98
N THR A 108 26.62 25.96 0.29
CA THR A 108 27.86 25.23 0.50
C THR A 108 28.71 25.93 1.52
N LEU A 109 29.29 25.19 2.45
CA LEU A 109 30.19 25.62 3.49
C LEU A 109 31.53 24.91 3.34
N ASP A 110 32.54 25.32 4.08
CA ASP A 110 33.84 24.66 4.12
C ASP A 110 34.37 24.28 2.73
N ARG A 111 34.62 25.32 1.91
CA ARG A 111 35.15 25.19 0.53
C ARG A 111 34.33 24.21 -0.36
N GLY A 112 33.04 24.06 -0.07
CA GLY A 112 32.13 23.21 -0.85
C GLY A 112 31.97 21.79 -0.34
N ASN A 113 32.66 21.39 0.73
CA ASN A 113 32.56 20.01 1.26
C ASN A 113 31.35 19.79 2.14
N VAL A 114 30.86 20.85 2.81
CA VAL A 114 29.70 20.77 3.70
C VAL A 114 28.52 21.50 3.08
N ILE A 115 27.36 20.85 3.15
CA ILE A 115 26.09 21.37 2.66
C ILE A 115 25.20 21.66 3.86
N ARG A 116 24.65 22.86 3.93
CA ARG A 116 23.49 23.17 4.76
C ARG A 116 22.29 23.34 3.86
N TYR A 117 21.24 22.62 4.10
CA TYR A 117 19.98 22.80 3.38
C TYR A 117 18.81 23.00 4.34
N LYS A 118 17.75 23.61 3.82
CA LYS A 118 16.49 23.84 4.51
C LYS A 118 15.35 23.47 3.57
N ILE A 119 14.38 22.72 4.08
CA ILE A 119 13.15 22.38 3.37
C ILE A 119 12.23 23.61 3.41
N CYS A 120 11.75 24.05 2.26
CA CYS A 120 10.77 25.12 2.15
C CYS A 120 9.44 24.68 2.78
N ASP A 121 8.72 25.62 3.39
CA ASP A 121 7.41 25.38 4.04
C ASP A 121 7.39 24.26 5.10
N TRP A 122 8.57 23.85 5.62
CA TRP A 122 8.66 22.76 6.60
C TRP A 122 7.71 22.95 7.79
N ALA A 123 7.70 24.13 8.40
CA ALA A 123 6.87 24.43 9.56
C ALA A 123 5.36 24.37 9.25
N ARG A 124 4.97 24.66 8.01
CA ARG A 124 3.58 24.54 7.56
C ARG A 124 3.11 23.10 7.49
N HIS A 125 3.99 22.19 7.06
CA HIS A 125 3.65 20.80 6.86
C HIS A 125 3.97 19.92 8.06
N ASN A 126 4.96 20.30 8.87
CA ASN A 126 5.55 19.49 9.93
C ASN A 126 5.57 20.25 11.26
N THR A 127 4.42 20.72 11.72
CA THR A 127 4.29 21.39 13.02
C THR A 127 4.51 20.44 14.18
N VAL A 128 5.30 20.89 15.17
CA VAL A 128 5.73 20.09 16.34
C VAL A 128 4.63 19.95 17.40
N LEU A 129 3.56 20.73 17.32
CA LEU A 129 2.54 20.84 18.40
C LEU A 129 1.72 19.55 18.65
N GLU A 130 1.72 18.61 17.71
CA GLU A 130 0.96 17.35 17.86
C GLU A 130 1.75 16.21 18.52
N TYR A 131 3.03 16.43 18.87
CA TYR A 131 3.93 15.36 19.31
C TYR A 131 4.46 15.57 20.72
N ASN A 132 3.60 15.43 21.70
CA ASN A 132 4.00 15.25 23.09
C ASN A 132 4.25 13.78 23.47
N ALA A 133 4.16 12.86 22.52
CA ALA A 133 4.54 11.49 22.77
C ALA A 133 6.05 11.39 22.97
N PRO A 134 6.51 10.65 23.98
CA PRO A 134 7.94 10.40 24.17
C PRO A 134 8.50 9.82 22.87
N CYS A 135 9.61 10.36 22.42
CA CYS A 135 10.32 9.94 21.23
C CYS A 135 10.66 8.46 21.37
N GLN A 136 9.85 7.60 20.81
CA GLN A 136 10.19 6.19 20.69
C GLN A 136 11.28 6.09 19.62
N LYS A 137 12.39 5.58 20.04
CA LYS A 137 13.58 5.17 19.29
C LYS A 137 13.42 5.20 17.76
N ASP A 138 14.06 6.17 17.08
CA ASP A 138 14.32 6.21 15.63
C ASP A 138 13.14 6.01 14.67
N THR A 139 11.93 5.99 15.18
CA THR A 139 10.68 5.76 14.42
C THR A 139 10.02 7.07 13.99
N GLY A 140 10.77 8.17 13.95
CA GLY A 140 10.24 9.46 13.55
C GLY A 140 9.66 9.44 12.15
N PHE A 141 8.65 10.28 11.92
CA PHE A 141 8.04 10.47 10.61
C PHE A 141 7.96 11.97 10.28
N PHE A 142 7.65 12.26 9.04
CA PHE A 142 7.32 13.59 8.55
C PHE A 142 6.08 13.51 7.66
N PHE A 143 5.44 14.66 7.46
CA PHE A 143 4.33 14.75 6.52
C PHE A 143 4.83 15.24 5.17
N LEU A 144 4.35 14.58 4.12
CA LEU A 144 4.59 14.93 2.73
C LEU A 144 3.25 15.31 2.08
N PRO A 145 3.05 16.57 1.65
CA PRO A 145 1.84 16.98 0.96
C PRO A 145 1.70 16.29 -0.40
N VAL A 146 0.49 15.89 -0.74
CA VAL A 146 0.21 15.23 -2.03
C VAL A 146 0.47 16.17 -3.21
N SER A 147 0.24 17.49 -3.04
CA SER A 147 0.56 18.50 -4.06
C SER A 147 2.05 18.51 -4.40
N VAL A 148 2.92 18.51 -3.39
CA VAL A 148 4.39 18.47 -3.58
C VAL A 148 4.82 17.22 -4.34
N VAL A 149 4.20 16.08 -4.04
CA VAL A 149 4.47 14.82 -4.77
C VAL A 149 4.06 14.95 -6.24
N THR A 150 2.88 15.49 -6.50
CA THR A 150 2.38 15.69 -7.85
C THR A 150 3.28 16.62 -8.64
N ASP A 151 3.73 17.73 -8.05
CA ASP A 151 4.64 18.68 -8.70
C ASP A 151 5.98 18.02 -9.04
N LEU A 152 6.57 17.28 -8.10
CA LEU A 152 7.84 16.59 -8.30
C LEU A 152 7.78 15.48 -9.35
N ILE A 153 6.66 14.75 -9.43
CA ILE A 153 6.44 13.70 -10.43
C ILE A 153 6.24 14.29 -11.83
N SER A 154 5.53 15.42 -11.93
CA SER A 154 5.20 16.03 -13.22
C SER A 154 6.39 16.63 -13.95
N THR A 155 7.49 16.92 -13.26
CA THR A 155 8.66 17.62 -13.81
C THR A 155 9.57 16.76 -14.65
N SER A 156 9.55 15.44 -14.47
CA SER A 156 10.49 14.56 -15.19
C SER A 156 10.04 13.09 -15.18
N ARG A 157 10.77 12.26 -15.90
CA ARG A 157 10.57 10.81 -15.91
C ARG A 157 10.86 10.21 -14.54
N CYS A 158 9.88 9.49 -13.96
CA CYS A 158 10.01 8.85 -12.67
C CYS A 158 11.00 7.68 -12.66
N SER A 159 11.77 7.57 -11.60
CA SER A 159 12.55 6.38 -11.25
C SER A 159 11.66 5.32 -10.58
N GLU A 160 12.18 4.11 -10.40
CA GLU A 160 11.48 3.06 -9.64
C GLU A 160 11.26 3.50 -8.18
N MET A 161 12.19 4.26 -7.58
CA MET A 161 12.04 4.83 -6.24
C MET A 161 10.92 5.86 -6.16
N ASP A 162 10.81 6.73 -7.16
CA ASP A 162 9.74 7.71 -7.22
C ASP A 162 8.37 7.06 -7.32
N ILE A 163 8.28 5.97 -8.10
CA ILE A 163 7.05 5.20 -8.26
C ILE A 163 6.60 4.58 -6.93
N ILE A 164 7.52 3.97 -6.16
CA ILE A 164 7.17 3.43 -4.84
C ILE A 164 6.67 4.52 -3.91
N LEU A 165 7.35 5.67 -3.88
CA LEU A 165 6.95 6.79 -3.05
C LEU A 165 5.60 7.38 -3.47
N ASP A 166 5.34 7.48 -4.78
CA ASP A 166 4.05 7.92 -5.30
C ASP A 166 2.91 6.96 -4.93
N LEU A 167 3.14 5.66 -5.11
CA LEU A 167 2.20 4.63 -4.69
C LEU A 167 1.89 4.74 -3.19
N TRP A 168 2.91 4.96 -2.38
CA TRP A 168 2.79 5.09 -0.93
C TRP A 168 2.02 6.34 -0.49
N VAL A 169 2.33 7.50 -1.09
CA VAL A 169 1.69 8.78 -0.75
C VAL A 169 0.24 8.83 -1.23
N SER A 170 -0.04 8.19 -2.35
CA SER A 170 -1.39 8.11 -2.95
C SER A 170 -2.19 6.89 -2.49
N ALA A 171 -1.78 6.27 -1.38
CA ALA A 171 -2.43 5.11 -0.80
C ALA A 171 -3.78 5.46 -0.17
N VAL A 172 -4.76 4.61 -0.38
CA VAL A 172 -6.09 4.67 0.25
C VAL A 172 -6.32 3.37 1.00
N TYR A 173 -6.96 3.46 2.15
CA TYR A 173 -7.30 2.31 2.98
C TYR A 173 -8.76 2.39 3.43
N ASN A 174 -9.29 1.27 3.86
CA ASN A 174 -10.66 1.16 4.39
C ASN A 174 -11.73 1.56 3.35
N ASP A 175 -11.56 1.08 2.12
CA ASP A 175 -12.52 1.26 1.03
C ASP A 175 -13.21 -0.08 0.74
N ASN A 176 -14.49 -0.16 0.99
CA ASN A 176 -15.28 -1.38 0.84
C ASN A 176 -15.31 -1.93 -0.59
N GLN A 177 -15.11 -1.06 -1.60
CA GLN A 177 -15.12 -1.48 -3.01
C GLN A 177 -13.97 -2.42 -3.38
N VAL A 178 -12.84 -2.34 -2.67
CA VAL A 178 -11.62 -3.11 -3.00
C VAL A 178 -11.10 -3.91 -1.82
N GLN A 179 -11.88 -4.00 -0.75
CA GLN A 179 -11.43 -4.67 0.46
C GLN A 179 -11.27 -6.17 0.25
N GLY A 180 -12.20 -6.82 -0.46
CA GLY A 180 -12.16 -8.22 -0.83
C GLY A 180 -11.93 -9.19 0.34
N SER A 181 -12.17 -8.74 1.58
CA SER A 181 -12.02 -9.52 2.79
C SER A 181 -12.63 -8.79 4.00
N ASP A 182 -13.35 -9.51 4.82
CA ASP A 182 -13.89 -9.00 6.09
C ASP A 182 -12.83 -8.96 7.21
N LEU A 183 -11.62 -9.49 6.97
CA LEU A 183 -10.59 -9.68 8.00
C LEU A 183 -9.90 -8.38 8.43
N GLY A 184 -9.97 -7.35 7.60
CA GLY A 184 -9.38 -6.05 7.94
C GLY A 184 -9.18 -5.15 6.72
N PRO A 185 -8.72 -3.92 6.95
CA PRO A 185 -8.51 -2.97 5.88
C PRO A 185 -7.37 -3.38 4.96
N VAL A 186 -7.55 -3.20 3.67
CA VAL A 186 -6.51 -3.31 2.65
C VAL A 186 -6.09 -1.93 2.17
N VAL A 187 -4.87 -1.82 1.67
CA VAL A 187 -4.30 -0.57 1.18
C VAL A 187 -4.04 -0.69 -0.31
N TYR A 188 -4.57 0.23 -1.08
CA TYR A 188 -4.40 0.25 -2.51
C TYR A 188 -4.03 1.65 -3.01
N PHE A 189 -3.44 1.70 -4.20
CA PHE A 189 -3.10 2.96 -4.87
C PHE A 189 -4.30 3.52 -5.64
N ARG A 190 -4.55 4.82 -5.49
CA ARG A 190 -5.58 5.57 -6.24
C ARG A 190 -4.95 6.68 -7.08
N ASN A 191 -5.22 6.66 -8.37
CA ASN A 191 -4.65 7.61 -9.34
C ASN A 191 -5.39 8.96 -9.40
N GLY A 192 -5.90 9.48 -8.30
CA GLY A 192 -6.56 10.80 -8.24
C GLY A 192 -7.93 10.88 -8.93
N THR A 193 -8.32 9.89 -9.73
CA THR A 193 -9.62 9.85 -10.45
C THR A 193 -10.78 9.37 -9.59
N GLY A 194 -10.51 8.94 -8.36
CA GLY A 194 -11.51 8.30 -7.51
C GLY A 194 -11.76 6.82 -7.81
N ASN A 195 -11.31 6.32 -8.96
CA ASN A 195 -11.47 4.93 -9.36
C ASN A 195 -10.32 4.07 -8.78
N PRO A 196 -10.60 2.94 -8.11
CA PRO A 196 -9.58 2.00 -7.66
C PRO A 196 -8.85 1.28 -8.80
N LEU A 197 -9.50 1.14 -9.96
CA LEU A 197 -8.92 0.53 -11.15
C LEU A 197 -8.03 1.53 -11.87
N VAL A 198 -6.81 1.12 -12.16
CA VAL A 198 -5.85 1.92 -12.91
C VAL A 198 -5.47 1.27 -14.22
N ALA A 199 -5.45 2.07 -15.29
CA ALA A 199 -4.92 1.65 -16.57
C ALA A 199 -3.41 1.95 -16.66
N TYR A 200 -2.64 1.06 -17.29
CA TYR A 200 -1.20 1.28 -17.49
C TYR A 200 -0.89 2.50 -18.37
N THR A 201 -1.86 2.92 -19.20
CA THR A 201 -1.77 4.16 -19.98
C THR A 201 -1.83 5.40 -19.11
N GLU A 202 -2.70 5.42 -18.10
CA GLU A 202 -2.80 6.51 -17.12
C GLU A 202 -1.53 6.61 -16.29
N LEU A 203 -1.02 5.48 -15.80
CA LEU A 203 0.24 5.43 -15.05
C LEU A 203 1.44 5.84 -15.92
N ALA A 204 1.41 5.53 -17.22
CA ALA A 204 2.43 5.95 -18.16
C ALA A 204 2.49 7.49 -18.29
N VAL A 205 1.33 8.14 -18.37
CA VAL A 205 1.24 9.61 -18.38
C VAL A 205 1.70 10.18 -17.04
N ARG A 206 1.19 9.64 -15.91
CA ARG A 206 1.53 10.09 -14.56
C ARG A 206 3.03 10.06 -14.27
N TRP A 207 3.72 9.00 -14.69
CA TRP A 207 5.14 8.78 -14.38
C TRP A 207 6.10 9.15 -15.50
N GLY A 208 5.61 9.70 -16.61
CA GLY A 208 6.44 10.05 -17.77
C GLY A 208 7.13 8.84 -18.40
N LEU A 209 6.47 7.68 -18.41
CA LEU A 209 7.03 6.40 -18.87
C LEU A 209 6.24 5.83 -20.05
N SER A 210 6.83 4.89 -20.79
CA SER A 210 6.05 4.09 -21.74
C SER A 210 5.19 3.04 -21.00
N ARG A 211 4.03 2.68 -21.57
CA ARG A 211 3.15 1.62 -21.04
C ARG A 211 3.90 0.31 -20.76
N ALA A 212 4.79 -0.08 -21.68
CA ALA A 212 5.59 -1.29 -21.52
C ALA A 212 6.56 -1.20 -20.33
N THR A 213 7.13 -0.01 -20.08
CA THR A 213 8.01 0.24 -18.93
C THR A 213 7.21 0.19 -17.62
N VAL A 214 6.01 0.80 -17.58
CA VAL A 214 5.11 0.71 -16.42
C VAL A 214 4.83 -0.75 -16.05
N GLY A 215 4.43 -1.57 -17.03
CA GLY A 215 4.17 -2.99 -16.78
C GLY A 215 5.38 -3.75 -16.24
N ARG A 216 6.60 -3.46 -16.76
CA ARG A 216 7.84 -4.07 -16.25
C ARG A 216 8.16 -3.63 -14.83
N VAL A 217 8.00 -2.34 -14.53
CA VAL A 217 8.27 -1.80 -13.18
C VAL A 217 7.28 -2.38 -12.17
N LEU A 218 5.99 -2.37 -12.47
CA LEU A 218 4.98 -2.93 -11.54
C LEU A 218 5.21 -4.44 -11.30
N LYS A 219 5.51 -5.22 -12.35
CA LYS A 219 5.86 -6.64 -12.19
C LYS A 219 7.11 -6.83 -11.32
N LYS A 220 8.13 -5.98 -11.50
CA LYS A 220 9.34 -6.00 -10.68
C LYS A 220 9.03 -5.67 -9.22
N LEU A 221 8.24 -4.63 -8.96
CA LEU A 221 7.84 -4.25 -7.60
C LEU A 221 6.99 -5.33 -6.92
N ALA A 222 6.15 -6.04 -7.68
CA ALA A 222 5.41 -7.19 -7.18
C ALA A 222 6.35 -8.37 -6.84
N ALA A 223 7.34 -8.64 -7.68
CA ALA A 223 8.35 -9.67 -7.39
C ALA A 223 9.25 -9.35 -6.18
N LEU A 224 9.41 -8.06 -5.86
CA LEU A 224 10.15 -7.57 -4.68
C LEU A 224 9.24 -7.38 -3.44
N ASP A 225 8.02 -7.80 -3.52
CA ASP A 225 7.03 -7.77 -2.43
C ASP A 225 6.64 -6.37 -1.91
N TYR A 226 6.80 -5.33 -2.73
CA TYR A 226 6.31 -3.99 -2.41
C TYR A 226 4.83 -3.80 -2.69
N ILE A 227 4.32 -4.49 -3.71
CA ILE A 227 2.92 -4.41 -4.15
C ILE A 227 2.37 -5.78 -4.51
N SER A 228 1.04 -5.87 -4.56
CA SER A 228 0.32 -6.97 -5.21
C SER A 228 -0.53 -6.41 -6.33
N LEU A 229 -0.51 -7.06 -7.49
CA LEU A 229 -1.24 -6.64 -8.68
C LEU A 229 -2.44 -7.56 -8.89
N MET A 230 -3.63 -7.02 -8.82
CA MET A 230 -4.85 -7.69 -9.20
C MET A 230 -5.33 -7.14 -10.54
N SER A 231 -5.11 -7.90 -11.61
CA SER A 231 -5.49 -7.49 -12.97
C SER A 231 -6.79 -8.14 -13.39
N PHE A 232 -7.62 -7.35 -14.06
CA PHE A 232 -8.89 -7.80 -14.62
C PHE A 232 -8.79 -7.84 -16.14
N PRO A 233 -9.37 -8.85 -16.80
CA PRO A 233 -9.32 -8.98 -18.26
C PRO A 233 -10.08 -7.84 -18.96
N GLY A 234 -9.81 -7.68 -20.25
CA GLY A 234 -10.44 -6.64 -21.06
C GLY A 234 -9.87 -5.24 -20.82
N ARG A 235 -10.75 -4.24 -20.74
CA ARG A 235 -10.41 -2.82 -20.58
C ARG A 235 -10.54 -2.32 -19.13
N HIS A 236 -10.80 -3.19 -18.19
CA HIS A 236 -11.10 -2.81 -16.80
C HIS A 236 -9.88 -2.23 -16.08
N GLY A 237 -8.68 -2.76 -16.31
CA GLY A 237 -7.46 -2.29 -15.65
C GLY A 237 -7.01 -3.20 -14.49
N SER A 238 -6.32 -2.61 -13.52
CA SER A 238 -5.75 -3.34 -12.39
C SER A 238 -5.93 -2.57 -11.09
N VAL A 239 -6.09 -3.28 -9.99
CA VAL A 239 -5.92 -2.73 -8.64
C VAL A 239 -4.50 -2.99 -8.18
N VAL A 240 -3.85 -1.98 -7.65
CA VAL A 240 -2.48 -2.05 -7.13
C VAL A 240 -2.54 -1.98 -5.62
N TYR A 241 -2.40 -3.10 -4.93
CA TYR A 241 -2.34 -3.17 -3.47
C TYR A 241 -0.92 -2.93 -2.96
N LEU A 242 -0.80 -2.19 -1.88
CA LEU A 242 0.49 -1.93 -1.23
C LEU A 242 0.70 -2.95 -0.12
N LYS A 243 1.79 -3.69 -0.21
CA LYS A 243 2.22 -4.61 0.84
C LYS A 243 3.04 -3.88 1.90
N ASN A 244 3.01 -4.39 3.11
CA ASN A 244 3.77 -3.85 4.26
C ASN A 244 3.44 -2.39 4.64
N TYR A 245 2.39 -1.80 4.06
CA TYR A 245 1.96 -0.45 4.43
C TYR A 245 1.40 -0.44 5.86
N LEU A 246 0.45 -1.33 6.15
CA LEU A 246 -0.19 -1.41 7.46
C LEU A 246 0.80 -1.85 8.55
N SER A 247 1.67 -2.81 8.26
CA SER A 247 2.70 -3.25 9.20
C SER A 247 3.72 -2.15 9.52
N THR A 248 4.06 -1.31 8.55
CA THR A 248 4.96 -0.17 8.76
C THR A 248 4.29 0.97 9.52
N MET A 249 3.00 1.22 9.23
CA MET A 249 2.26 2.37 9.76
C MET A 249 1.56 2.09 11.09
N PHE A 250 1.09 0.86 11.31
CA PHE A 250 0.18 0.50 12.41
C PHE A 250 0.52 -0.82 13.08
N GLU A 251 1.61 -1.49 12.71
CA GLU A 251 2.00 -2.82 13.19
C GLU A 251 0.91 -3.89 12.95
N ILE A 252 0.11 -3.72 11.89
CA ILE A 252 -0.94 -4.64 11.47
C ILE A 252 -0.44 -5.49 10.31
N SER A 253 -0.72 -6.80 10.34
CA SER A 253 -0.39 -7.71 9.24
C SER A 253 -1.23 -7.42 8.00
N ASP A 254 -0.68 -7.71 6.82
CA ASP A 254 -1.42 -7.64 5.56
C ASP A 254 -2.55 -8.67 5.52
N VAL A 255 -3.60 -8.32 4.80
CA VAL A 255 -4.80 -9.13 4.63
C VAL A 255 -4.81 -9.76 3.24
N MET A 256 -5.26 -11.00 3.16
CA MET A 256 -5.51 -11.67 1.87
C MET A 256 -6.76 -11.08 1.22
N VAL A 257 -6.67 -10.80 -0.07
CA VAL A 257 -7.76 -10.20 -0.86
C VAL A 257 -8.22 -11.20 -1.91
N ASP A 258 -9.53 -11.43 -1.97
CA ASP A 258 -10.16 -12.27 -2.98
C ASP A 258 -10.48 -11.47 -4.24
N LYS A 259 -10.01 -11.97 -5.38
CA LYS A 259 -10.18 -11.30 -6.67
C LYS A 259 -11.63 -11.30 -7.15
N GLU A 260 -12.37 -12.37 -6.89
CA GLU A 260 -13.75 -12.50 -7.32
C GLU A 260 -14.65 -11.57 -6.51
N GLU A 261 -14.41 -11.48 -5.20
CA GLU A 261 -15.13 -10.55 -4.33
C GLU A 261 -14.90 -9.09 -4.75
N VAL A 262 -13.66 -8.72 -5.07
CA VAL A 262 -13.34 -7.38 -5.60
C VAL A 262 -14.01 -7.16 -6.96
N ALA A 263 -13.99 -8.17 -7.86
CA ALA A 263 -14.64 -8.07 -9.16
C ALA A 263 -16.16 -7.86 -9.03
N MET A 264 -16.82 -8.60 -8.15
CA MET A 264 -18.26 -8.43 -7.87
C MET A 264 -18.56 -7.03 -7.35
N THR A 265 -17.78 -6.54 -6.40
CA THR A 265 -17.97 -5.20 -5.83
C THR A 265 -17.76 -4.09 -6.86
N LEU A 266 -16.87 -4.30 -7.82
CA LEU A 266 -16.60 -3.38 -8.91
C LEU A 266 -17.51 -3.61 -10.15
N ASN A 267 -18.45 -4.55 -10.10
CA ASN A 267 -19.31 -4.96 -11.21
C ASN A 267 -18.53 -5.41 -12.47
N ILE A 268 -17.44 -6.17 -12.25
CA ILE A 268 -16.62 -6.73 -13.32
C ILE A 268 -16.99 -8.20 -13.53
N HIS A 269 -17.41 -8.54 -14.76
CA HIS A 269 -17.65 -9.94 -15.13
C HIS A 269 -16.30 -10.63 -15.37
N LEU A 270 -16.02 -11.70 -14.62
CA LEU A 270 -14.86 -12.54 -14.85
C LEU A 270 -15.28 -13.70 -15.75
N GLU A 271 -14.72 -13.77 -16.95
CA GLU A 271 -14.81 -14.97 -17.79
C GLU A 271 -13.96 -16.05 -17.12
N LEU A 272 -14.60 -17.14 -16.76
CA LEU A 272 -13.87 -18.35 -16.34
C LEU A 272 -13.08 -18.86 -17.55
N PRO A 273 -11.82 -19.26 -17.38
CA PRO A 273 -11.10 -19.92 -18.46
C PRO A 273 -11.87 -21.18 -18.82
N ASP A 274 -12.35 -21.26 -20.08
CA ASP A 274 -12.93 -22.48 -20.63
C ASP A 274 -11.91 -23.60 -20.47
N GLU A 275 -12.21 -24.57 -19.63
CA GLU A 275 -11.52 -25.87 -19.60
C GLU A 275 -11.90 -26.71 -20.83
N SER A 276 -11.79 -26.12 -22.02
CA SER A 276 -11.93 -26.83 -23.28
C SER A 276 -10.55 -27.18 -23.85
N GLY A 277 -10.03 -28.30 -23.41
CA GLY A 277 -8.80 -28.82 -24.01
C GLY A 277 -8.22 -30.06 -23.39
N SER A 278 -8.92 -31.17 -23.39
CA SER A 278 -8.41 -32.46 -23.91
C SER A 278 -9.36 -33.61 -23.60
N SER A 279 -9.75 -34.24 -24.71
CA SER A 279 -10.49 -35.48 -24.77
C SER A 279 -9.74 -36.63 -24.14
N GLN A 280 -10.51 -37.54 -23.59
CA GLN A 280 -10.53 -38.98 -23.76
C GLN A 280 -10.47 -39.84 -22.49
N ASN A 281 -11.55 -40.64 -22.46
CA ASN A 281 -11.70 -42.02 -21.93
C ASN A 281 -12.07 -42.23 -20.45
N THR A 282 -13.44 -42.25 -20.25
CA THR A 282 -14.30 -43.33 -19.69
C THR A 282 -13.84 -44.18 -18.49
N PRO A 283 -14.72 -44.79 -17.68
CA PRO A 283 -16.19 -44.85 -17.71
C PRO A 283 -16.90 -44.65 -16.34
N SER A 284 -18.16 -44.22 -16.47
CA SER A 284 -19.35 -44.58 -15.65
C SER A 284 -19.25 -44.66 -14.12
N ILE A 285 -19.82 -43.66 -13.46
CA ILE A 285 -20.72 -43.83 -12.32
C ILE A 285 -21.72 -42.66 -12.34
N GLU A 286 -22.95 -42.93 -12.75
CA GLU A 286 -24.00 -41.93 -13.02
C GLU A 286 -24.64 -41.27 -11.80
N HIS A 287 -24.18 -41.52 -10.58
CA HIS A 287 -24.77 -40.92 -9.38
C HIS A 287 -23.97 -39.76 -8.75
N GLU A 288 -22.74 -39.50 -9.19
CA GLU A 288 -21.96 -38.33 -8.68
C GLU A 288 -22.06 -37.09 -9.57
N ALA A 289 -22.59 -37.21 -10.79
CA ALA A 289 -22.57 -36.12 -11.78
C ALA A 289 -23.59 -35.00 -11.51
N ILE A 290 -24.66 -35.24 -10.73
CA ILE A 290 -25.68 -34.24 -10.44
C ILE A 290 -25.23 -33.29 -9.33
N VAL A 291 -24.42 -33.77 -8.40
CA VAL A 291 -23.91 -32.95 -7.27
C VAL A 291 -22.73 -32.10 -7.69
N SER A 292 -21.94 -32.56 -8.67
CA SER A 292 -20.76 -31.82 -9.16
C SER A 292 -21.11 -30.59 -10.04
N ASN A 293 -22.22 -30.64 -10.78
CA ASN A 293 -22.63 -29.54 -11.65
C ASN A 293 -23.23 -28.32 -10.90
N GLU A 294 -23.84 -28.54 -9.73
CA GLU A 294 -24.34 -27.44 -8.90
C GLU A 294 -23.22 -26.78 -8.04
N LEU A 295 -22.20 -27.55 -7.67
CA LEU A 295 -21.03 -27.05 -6.93
C LEU A 295 -20.00 -26.34 -7.84
N ASN A 296 -19.95 -26.64 -9.11
CA ASN A 296 -19.09 -25.96 -10.09
C ASN A 296 -19.55 -24.53 -10.41
N SER A 297 -20.78 -24.14 -10.02
CA SER A 297 -21.27 -22.76 -10.15
C SER A 297 -20.85 -21.84 -9.00
N VAL A 298 -20.34 -22.40 -7.91
CA VAL A 298 -19.85 -21.65 -6.74
C VAL A 298 -18.34 -21.84 -6.69
N SER A 299 -17.58 -20.77 -6.90
CA SER A 299 -16.12 -20.86 -6.89
C SER A 299 -15.59 -21.33 -5.52
N LYS A 300 -14.42 -21.96 -5.50
CA LYS A 300 -13.76 -22.41 -4.25
C LYS A 300 -13.63 -21.30 -3.23
N SER A 301 -13.37 -20.07 -3.67
CA SER A 301 -13.26 -18.88 -2.82
C SER A 301 -14.59 -18.52 -2.16
N HIS A 302 -15.72 -18.63 -2.85
CA HIS A 302 -17.04 -18.44 -2.22
C HIS A 302 -17.32 -19.47 -1.13
N ILE A 303 -16.91 -20.70 -1.33
CA ILE A 303 -17.06 -21.77 -0.33
C ILE A 303 -16.20 -21.44 0.92
N GLU A 304 -14.98 -20.97 0.73
CA GLU A 304 -14.10 -20.57 1.83
C GLU A 304 -14.64 -19.38 2.62
N ILE A 305 -15.22 -18.39 1.93
CA ILE A 305 -15.88 -17.23 2.57
C ILE A 305 -17.09 -17.69 3.39
N ILE A 306 -17.92 -18.56 2.84
CA ILE A 306 -19.08 -19.12 3.56
C ILE A 306 -18.60 -19.87 4.81
N ILE A 307 -17.56 -20.69 4.70
CA ILE A 307 -16.98 -21.43 5.83
C ILE A 307 -16.47 -20.46 6.91
N GLN A 308 -15.77 -19.39 6.51
CA GLN A 308 -15.26 -18.40 7.44
C GLN A 308 -16.39 -17.63 8.17
N LYS A 309 -17.43 -17.20 7.44
CA LYS A 309 -18.61 -16.56 8.04
C LYS A 309 -19.33 -17.49 9.01
N MET A 310 -19.48 -18.75 8.68
CA MET A 310 -20.06 -19.73 9.59
C MET A 310 -19.19 -19.95 10.82
N ALA A 311 -17.87 -20.03 10.68
CA ALA A 311 -16.96 -20.14 11.80
C ALA A 311 -17.02 -18.90 12.73
N GLN A 312 -17.16 -17.70 12.19
CA GLN A 312 -17.36 -16.47 12.98
C GLN A 312 -18.67 -16.49 13.77
N ILE A 313 -19.77 -16.92 13.15
CA ILE A 313 -21.07 -17.05 13.82
C ILE A 313 -20.99 -18.06 14.98
N LEU A 314 -20.34 -19.20 14.76
CA LEU A 314 -20.16 -20.23 15.80
C LEU A 314 -19.32 -19.70 16.97
N MET A 315 -18.26 -18.93 16.67
CA MET A 315 -17.45 -18.29 17.73
C MET A 315 -18.22 -17.24 18.52
N ALA A 316 -19.04 -16.44 17.87
CA ALA A 316 -19.89 -15.47 18.53
C ALA A 316 -20.90 -16.11 19.50
N GLN A 317 -21.21 -17.40 19.26
CA GLN A 317 -22.03 -18.23 20.17
C GLN A 317 -21.20 -19.04 21.18
N GLY A 318 -19.91 -18.78 21.32
CA GLY A 318 -19.05 -19.45 22.28
C GLY A 318 -18.55 -20.83 21.86
N ILE A 319 -18.76 -21.23 20.59
CA ILE A 319 -18.26 -22.50 20.04
C ILE A 319 -16.87 -22.25 19.48
N SER A 320 -15.86 -22.81 20.12
CA SER A 320 -14.46 -22.66 19.69
C SER A 320 -14.18 -23.47 18.41
N CYS A 321 -14.03 -22.78 17.28
CA CYS A 321 -13.69 -23.39 15.99
C CYS A 321 -12.20 -23.27 15.64
N PHE A 322 -11.34 -22.81 16.56
CA PHE A 322 -9.95 -22.52 16.31
C PHE A 322 -8.98 -23.57 16.84
N GLY A 323 -7.88 -23.69 16.11
CA GLY A 323 -6.63 -24.26 16.60
C GLY A 323 -6.23 -25.62 16.07
N CYS A 324 -6.94 -26.18 15.11
CA CYS A 324 -6.45 -27.40 14.46
C CYS A 324 -6.02 -27.12 13.01
N PRO A 325 -4.71 -27.03 12.71
CA PRO A 325 -4.21 -26.85 11.35
C PRO A 325 -4.52 -28.03 10.41
N LEU A 326 -5.09 -29.09 10.95
CA LEU A 326 -5.50 -30.31 10.24
C LEU A 326 -7.02 -30.43 10.05
N SER A 327 -7.80 -29.38 10.39
CA SER A 327 -9.26 -29.40 10.20
C SER A 327 -9.61 -29.42 8.72
N ARG A 328 -10.38 -30.39 8.31
CA ARG A 328 -10.97 -30.47 6.96
C ARG A 328 -12.43 -30.10 7.06
N TYR A 329 -12.88 -29.28 6.12
CA TYR A 329 -14.29 -28.88 6.03
C TYR A 329 -14.93 -29.58 4.85
N LYS A 330 -16.12 -30.12 5.05
CA LYS A 330 -16.93 -30.70 3.99
C LYS A 330 -18.28 -30.01 3.97
N LEU A 331 -18.58 -29.36 2.84
CA LEU A 331 -19.91 -28.83 2.55
C LEU A 331 -20.72 -29.92 1.81
N TYR A 332 -21.97 -30.03 2.18
CA TYR A 332 -22.91 -30.89 1.51
C TYR A 332 -24.27 -30.19 1.39
N PRO A 333 -25.00 -30.37 0.26
CA PRO A 333 -26.32 -29.78 0.12
C PRO A 333 -27.29 -30.46 1.11
N LEU A 334 -28.13 -29.67 1.76
CA LEU A 334 -29.22 -30.20 2.58
C LEU A 334 -30.40 -30.50 1.66
N SER A 335 -30.85 -31.75 1.66
CA SER A 335 -32.07 -32.16 0.97
C SER A 335 -33.29 -31.48 1.58
N GLY A 336 -34.31 -31.20 0.76
CA GLY A 336 -35.42 -30.27 1.01
C GLY A 336 -36.26 -30.44 2.29
N ASP A 337 -36.16 -31.57 3.01
CA ASP A 337 -36.94 -31.81 4.23
C ASP A 337 -36.43 -31.12 5.51
N CYS A 338 -35.20 -30.59 5.48
CA CYS A 338 -34.62 -29.85 6.61
C CYS A 338 -34.93 -28.33 6.60
N ARG A 339 -35.73 -27.85 5.64
CA ARG A 339 -36.03 -26.44 5.43
C ARG A 339 -36.97 -25.83 6.46
N GLU A 340 -37.84 -26.62 7.07
CA GLU A 340 -38.90 -26.08 7.93
C GLU A 340 -38.46 -25.74 9.34
N ASP A 341 -37.39 -26.37 9.85
CA ASP A 341 -36.96 -26.19 11.24
C ASP A 341 -35.91 -25.08 11.44
N LEU A 342 -35.23 -24.62 10.39
CA LEU A 342 -34.07 -23.73 10.52
C LEU A 342 -34.30 -22.26 10.14
N LEU A 343 -35.33 -21.92 9.34
CA LEU A 343 -35.58 -20.53 8.94
C LEU A 343 -37.06 -20.22 8.63
N PRO A 344 -37.83 -19.67 9.57
CA PRO A 344 -39.27 -19.37 9.34
C PRO A 344 -39.58 -18.19 8.41
N ARG A 345 -38.57 -17.50 7.85
CA ARG A 345 -38.78 -16.22 7.11
C ARG A 345 -38.30 -16.15 5.64
N ALA A 346 -37.73 -17.21 5.08
CA ALA A 346 -37.24 -17.19 3.71
C ALA A 346 -38.17 -17.92 2.73
N ARG A 347 -39.38 -17.39 2.52
CA ARG A 347 -40.43 -18.06 1.69
C ARG A 347 -40.43 -17.73 0.22
N GLU A 348 -39.55 -16.85 -0.30
CA GLU A 348 -39.72 -16.37 -1.69
C GLU A 348 -38.49 -16.43 -2.62
N GLN A 349 -37.38 -17.01 -2.21
CA GLN A 349 -36.26 -17.23 -3.14
C GLN A 349 -35.72 -18.64 -2.95
N SER A 350 -35.40 -19.33 -4.06
CA SER A 350 -34.77 -20.66 -4.07
C SER A 350 -33.36 -20.57 -3.45
N THR A 351 -33.31 -20.60 -2.13
CA THR A 351 -32.07 -20.51 -1.38
C THR A 351 -31.50 -21.92 -1.23
N LEU A 352 -30.34 -22.17 -1.82
CA LEU A 352 -29.58 -23.40 -1.62
C LEU A 352 -29.10 -23.43 -0.16
N CYS A 353 -29.50 -24.43 0.59
CA CYS A 353 -29.03 -24.66 1.96
C CYS A 353 -27.92 -25.69 1.97
N PHE A 354 -26.82 -25.39 2.64
CA PHE A 354 -25.67 -26.28 2.78
C PHE A 354 -25.43 -26.63 4.25
N GLY A 355 -25.04 -27.86 4.51
CA GLY A 355 -24.53 -28.31 5.79
C GLY A 355 -23.01 -28.25 5.81
N LEU A 356 -22.43 -27.79 6.92
CA LEU A 356 -20.98 -27.77 7.16
C LEU A 356 -20.61 -28.90 8.13
N SER A 357 -19.73 -29.81 7.69
CA SER A 357 -19.11 -30.80 8.56
C SER A 357 -17.65 -30.44 8.81
N ILE A 358 -17.27 -30.32 10.07
CA ILE A 358 -15.89 -30.08 10.50
C ILE A 358 -15.30 -31.41 10.95
N LEU A 359 -14.32 -31.91 10.21
CA LEU A 359 -13.58 -33.12 10.58
C LEU A 359 -12.29 -32.70 11.28
N CYS A 360 -12.25 -32.79 12.61
CA CYS A 360 -11.01 -32.68 13.37
C CYS A 360 -10.24 -33.98 13.19
N GLY A 361 -9.04 -33.90 12.62
CA GLY A 361 -8.13 -35.06 12.60
C GLY A 361 -7.77 -35.43 14.03
N ASN A 362 -8.10 -36.62 14.44
CA ASN A 362 -7.58 -37.18 15.68
C ASN A 362 -6.05 -37.27 15.60
N ARG A 363 -5.38 -36.84 16.69
CA ARG A 363 -3.95 -37.10 16.90
C ARG A 363 -3.68 -38.58 17.04
#